data_13a157896e266f7c7313d6dd0319053a
#
_entry.id   13a157896e266f7c7313d6dd0319053a
#
_cell.length_a   1.000
_cell.length_b   1.000
_cell.length_c   1.000
_cell.angle_alpha   90.00
_cell.angle_beta   90.00
_cell.angle_gamma   90.00
#
_symmetry.space_group_name_H-M   'P 1'
#
loop_
_entity.id
_entity.type
_entity.pdbx_description
1 polymer ?
#
loop_
_entity_poly.entity_id
_entity_poly.type
_entity_poly.pdbx_seq_one_letter_code
_entity_poly.pdbx_strand_id
1 'polypeptide(L)'
;MNLYKLSLKLKGFKIEKAINELKQLHSLSYEDYRILQDSKRNNIVQFHIENNPFYRDRVGSSKFDSFEELPIITKKDYQQPLEKLLSKGYTTQNCYISNTSGSTGIPLYFAKDKDSHAFSH
;
A
#
# COMPACT_ATOMS: atom_id res chain seq x y z
N MET A 1 17.30 15.73 -17.89
CA MET A 1 16.69 14.95 -16.75
C MET A 1 16.14 15.96 -15.75
N ASN A 2 14.89 15.80 -15.31
CA ASN A 2 14.28 16.73 -14.35
C ASN A 2 14.94 16.52 -12.96
N LEU A 3 15.38 17.60 -12.31
CA LEU A 3 16.00 17.61 -10.98
C LEU A 3 15.15 16.88 -9.93
N TYR A 4 13.84 16.97 -10.03
CA TYR A 4 12.89 16.26 -9.18
C TYR A 4 13.01 14.72 -9.33
N LYS A 5 13.02 14.22 -10.57
CA LYS A 5 13.21 12.78 -10.83
C LYS A 5 14.58 12.27 -10.34
N LEU A 6 15.60 13.11 -10.46
CA LEU A 6 16.94 12.78 -9.95
C LEU A 6 16.91 12.65 -8.42
N SER A 7 16.26 13.56 -7.72
CA SER A 7 16.15 13.52 -6.25
C SER A 7 15.41 12.26 -5.77
N LEU A 8 14.34 11.86 -6.46
CA LEU A 8 13.60 10.62 -6.15
C LEU A 8 14.46 9.37 -6.39
N LYS A 9 15.23 9.34 -7.47
CA LYS A 9 16.15 8.23 -7.76
C LYS A 9 17.24 8.09 -6.69
N LEU A 10 17.81 9.21 -6.24
CA LEU A 10 18.79 9.23 -5.15
C LEU A 10 18.21 8.74 -3.81
N LYS A 11 16.92 8.95 -3.58
CA LYS A 11 16.19 8.42 -2.41
C LYS A 11 15.79 6.94 -2.56
N GLY A 12 16.15 6.30 -3.68
CA GLY A 12 15.90 4.88 -3.93
C GLY A 12 14.51 4.56 -4.47
N PHE A 13 13.78 5.54 -5.01
CA PHE A 13 12.49 5.31 -5.67
C PHE A 13 12.67 4.84 -7.11
N LYS A 14 11.98 3.77 -7.50
CA LYS A 14 12.09 3.13 -8.82
C LYS A 14 11.11 3.74 -9.82
N ILE A 15 11.25 5.03 -10.09
CA ILE A 15 10.29 5.80 -10.93
C ILE A 15 10.17 5.23 -12.35
N GLU A 16 11.28 4.83 -12.98
CA GLU A 16 11.27 4.27 -14.35
C GLU A 16 10.49 2.95 -14.39
N LYS A 17 10.64 2.10 -13.35
CA LYS A 17 9.87 0.87 -13.22
C LYS A 17 8.37 1.18 -13.12
N ALA A 18 7.99 2.14 -12.26
CA ALA A 18 6.60 2.55 -12.08
C ALA A 18 5.99 3.08 -13.39
N ILE A 19 6.72 3.92 -14.14
CA ILE A 19 6.27 4.44 -15.44
C ILE A 19 6.05 3.30 -16.44
N ASN A 20 6.95 2.33 -16.52
CA ASN A 20 6.82 1.21 -17.44
C ASN A 20 5.64 0.31 -17.08
N GLU A 21 5.45 0.02 -15.80
CA GLU A 21 4.28 -0.75 -15.33
C GLU A 21 2.96 -0.03 -15.63
N LEU A 22 2.88 1.29 -15.42
CA LEU A 22 1.70 2.07 -15.76
C LEU A 22 1.40 2.05 -17.27
N LYS A 23 2.43 2.16 -18.12
CA LYS A 23 2.25 2.03 -19.57
C LYS A 23 1.72 0.66 -19.97
N GLN A 24 2.22 -0.41 -19.36
CA GLN A 24 1.72 -1.77 -19.59
C GLN A 24 0.25 -1.90 -19.16
N LEU A 25 -0.11 -1.37 -17.99
CA LEU A 25 -1.50 -1.37 -17.52
C LEU A 25 -2.44 -0.64 -18.49
N HIS A 26 -2.01 0.51 -19.03
CA HIS A 26 -2.78 1.27 -20.01
C HIS A 26 -2.94 0.56 -21.37
N SER A 27 -2.09 -0.41 -21.69
CA SER A 27 -2.18 -1.18 -22.93
C SER A 27 -3.10 -2.41 -22.85
N LEU A 28 -3.57 -2.75 -21.64
CA LEU A 28 -4.44 -3.91 -21.45
C LEU A 28 -5.87 -3.64 -21.93
N SER A 29 -6.55 -4.70 -22.36
CA SER A 29 -7.99 -4.65 -22.53
C SER A 29 -8.68 -4.44 -21.17
N TYR A 30 -9.93 -3.96 -21.19
CA TYR A 30 -10.71 -3.77 -19.97
C TYR A 30 -10.84 -5.07 -19.16
N GLU A 31 -11.06 -6.19 -19.85
CA GLU A 31 -11.20 -7.51 -19.21
C GLU A 31 -9.89 -7.97 -18.57
N ASP A 32 -8.78 -7.90 -19.31
CA ASP A 32 -7.45 -8.26 -18.77
C ASP A 32 -7.06 -7.36 -17.58
N TYR A 33 -7.40 -6.07 -17.65
CA TYR A 33 -7.16 -5.15 -16.55
C TYR A 33 -7.96 -5.53 -15.29
N ARG A 34 -9.23 -5.91 -15.44
CA ARG A 34 -10.06 -6.39 -14.32
C ARG A 34 -9.49 -7.65 -13.67
N ILE A 35 -9.14 -8.64 -14.48
CA ILE A 35 -8.54 -9.89 -14.01
C ILE A 35 -7.25 -9.60 -13.23
N LEU A 36 -6.40 -8.72 -13.76
CA LEU A 36 -5.17 -8.32 -13.09
C LEU A 36 -5.44 -7.59 -11.79
N GLN A 37 -6.43 -6.69 -11.75
CA GLN A 37 -6.81 -5.98 -10.52
C GLN A 37 -7.30 -6.93 -9.43
N ASP A 38 -8.16 -7.88 -9.78
CA ASP A 38 -8.68 -8.87 -8.82
C ASP A 38 -7.55 -9.74 -8.26
N SER A 39 -6.64 -10.17 -9.12
CA SER A 39 -5.44 -10.91 -8.69
C SER A 39 -4.56 -10.09 -7.75
N LYS A 40 -4.25 -8.84 -8.10
CA LYS A 40 -3.43 -7.94 -7.24
C LYS A 40 -4.12 -7.65 -5.91
N ARG A 41 -5.43 -7.43 -5.91
CA ARG A 41 -6.22 -7.22 -4.70
C ARG A 41 -6.14 -8.43 -3.76
N ASN A 42 -6.38 -9.61 -4.29
CA ASN A 42 -6.32 -10.84 -3.49
C ASN A 42 -4.91 -11.08 -2.95
N ASN A 43 -3.88 -10.85 -3.75
CA ASN A 43 -2.49 -11.00 -3.33
C ASN A 43 -2.11 -10.03 -2.20
N ILE A 44 -2.53 -8.77 -2.26
CA ILE A 44 -2.21 -7.80 -1.19
C ILE A 44 -2.95 -8.12 0.11
N VAL A 45 -4.20 -8.58 0.03
CA VAL A 45 -4.95 -9.03 1.20
C VAL A 45 -4.25 -10.21 1.85
N GLN A 46 -3.91 -11.23 1.09
CA GLN A 46 -3.22 -12.41 1.59
C GLN A 46 -1.85 -12.07 2.18
N PHE A 47 -1.09 -11.19 1.51
CA PHE A 47 0.18 -10.68 2.03
C PHE A 47 0.02 -10.05 3.41
N HIS A 48 -1.00 -9.22 3.61
CA HIS A 48 -1.24 -8.57 4.91
C HIS A 48 -1.74 -9.56 5.96
N ILE A 49 -2.57 -10.52 5.61
CA ILE A 49 -2.97 -11.59 6.55
C ILE A 49 -1.74 -12.36 7.05
N GLU A 50 -0.79 -12.66 6.17
CA GLU A 50 0.42 -13.42 6.52
C GLU A 50 1.46 -12.60 7.28
N ASN A 51 1.63 -11.33 6.92
CA ASN A 51 2.77 -10.52 7.33
C ASN A 51 2.43 -9.34 8.25
N ASN A 52 1.15 -9.02 8.44
CA ASN A 52 0.73 -7.90 9.26
C ASN A 52 -0.11 -8.38 10.46
N PRO A 53 0.46 -8.40 11.68
CA PRO A 53 -0.26 -8.86 12.86
C PRO A 53 -1.56 -8.08 13.12
N PHE A 54 -1.52 -6.74 13.00
CA PHE A 54 -2.71 -5.91 13.17
C PHE A 54 -3.84 -6.31 12.21
N TYR A 55 -3.50 -6.47 10.91
CA TYR A 55 -4.50 -6.83 9.91
C TYR A 55 -5.05 -8.24 10.11
N ARG A 56 -4.18 -9.20 10.42
CA ARG A 56 -4.57 -10.58 10.75
C ARG A 56 -5.54 -10.65 11.92
N ASP A 57 -5.27 -9.90 12.98
CA ASP A 57 -6.14 -9.85 14.16
C ASP A 57 -7.52 -9.28 13.80
N ARG A 58 -7.58 -8.33 12.88
CA ARG A 58 -8.85 -7.76 12.40
C ARG A 58 -9.63 -8.72 11.51
N VAL A 59 -8.96 -9.45 10.63
CA VAL A 59 -9.58 -10.47 9.77
C VAL A 59 -10.03 -11.68 10.60
N GLY A 60 -9.31 -12.00 11.68
CA GLY A 60 -9.63 -13.12 12.57
C GLY A 60 -9.38 -14.51 11.96
N SER A 61 -8.72 -14.56 10.79
CA SER A 61 -8.45 -15.79 10.04
C SER A 61 -7.11 -15.70 9.32
N SER A 62 -6.50 -16.86 9.05
CA SER A 62 -5.31 -16.96 8.20
C SER A 62 -5.61 -16.98 6.70
N LYS A 63 -6.89 -17.07 6.35
CA LYS A 63 -7.39 -17.11 4.96
C LYS A 63 -8.66 -16.28 4.87
N PHE A 64 -8.99 -15.85 3.66
CA PHE A 64 -10.27 -15.26 3.33
C PHE A 64 -10.80 -15.90 2.04
N ASP A 65 -12.11 -16.06 1.95
CA ASP A 65 -12.76 -16.70 0.81
C ASP A 65 -13.20 -15.67 -0.22
N SER A 66 -13.66 -14.51 0.24
CA SER A 66 -14.05 -13.41 -0.64
C SER A 66 -13.64 -12.05 -0.05
N PHE A 67 -13.42 -11.08 -0.94
CA PHE A 67 -13.07 -9.70 -0.53
C PHE A 67 -14.21 -9.04 0.27
N GLU A 68 -15.44 -9.38 -0.05
CA GLU A 68 -16.65 -8.83 0.56
C GLU A 68 -16.85 -9.27 2.03
N GLU A 69 -16.21 -10.38 2.43
CA GLU A 69 -16.25 -10.89 3.81
C GLU A 69 -15.21 -10.22 4.73
N LEU A 70 -14.30 -9.44 4.16
CA LEU A 70 -13.28 -8.76 4.95
C LEU A 70 -13.91 -7.69 5.86
N PRO A 71 -13.40 -7.54 7.09
CA PRO A 71 -13.93 -6.57 8.03
C PRO A 71 -13.67 -5.14 7.55
N ILE A 72 -14.62 -4.25 7.82
CA ILE A 72 -14.41 -2.82 7.62
C ILE A 72 -13.46 -2.31 8.71
N ILE A 73 -12.34 -1.73 8.30
CA ILE A 73 -11.37 -1.10 9.20
C ILE A 73 -11.59 0.41 9.12
N THR A 74 -11.80 1.02 10.27
CA THR A 74 -12.11 2.44 10.38
C THR A 74 -10.86 3.26 10.72
N LYS A 75 -10.94 4.59 10.56
CA LYS A 75 -9.87 5.49 10.98
C LYS A 75 -9.49 5.30 12.46
N LYS A 76 -10.46 5.00 13.32
CA LYS A 76 -10.22 4.77 14.75
C LYS A 76 -9.32 3.54 14.99
N ASP A 77 -9.46 2.51 14.18
CA ASP A 77 -8.64 1.31 14.28
C ASP A 77 -7.17 1.58 13.95
N TYR A 78 -6.92 2.54 13.05
CA TYR A 78 -5.57 2.98 12.68
C TYR A 78 -4.98 4.05 13.62
N GLN A 79 -5.73 4.54 14.62
CA GLN A 79 -5.22 5.51 15.60
C GLN A 79 -4.37 4.85 16.69
N GLN A 80 -3.27 4.27 16.29
CA GLN A 80 -2.25 3.65 17.15
C GLN A 80 -0.86 3.95 16.61
N PRO A 81 0.20 3.69 17.40
CA PRO A 81 1.57 3.86 16.93
C PRO A 81 1.81 3.16 15.59
N LEU A 82 2.43 3.87 14.65
CA LEU A 82 2.61 3.38 13.27
C LEU A 82 3.36 2.04 13.23
N GLU A 83 4.30 1.84 14.14
CA GLU A 83 5.08 0.61 14.25
C GLU A 83 4.21 -0.64 14.48
N LYS A 84 3.06 -0.48 15.12
CA LYS A 84 2.08 -1.58 15.32
C LYS A 84 1.26 -1.88 14.08
N LEU A 85 1.22 -0.96 13.13
CA LEU A 85 0.46 -1.07 11.89
C LEU A 85 1.29 -1.62 10.73
N LEU A 86 2.63 -1.68 10.89
CA LEU A 86 3.53 -2.11 9.82
C LEU A 86 3.55 -3.63 9.67
N SER A 87 3.68 -4.08 8.43
CA SER A 87 3.92 -5.48 8.10
C SER A 87 5.36 -5.89 8.41
N LYS A 88 5.62 -7.17 8.59
CA LYS A 88 6.97 -7.71 8.79
C LYS A 88 7.92 -7.26 7.68
N GLY A 89 9.12 -6.84 8.05
CA GLY A 89 10.14 -6.34 7.14
C GLY A 89 10.01 -4.85 6.79
N TYR A 90 8.94 -4.19 7.22
CA TYR A 90 8.73 -2.76 7.04
C TYR A 90 8.95 -2.00 8.34
N THR A 91 9.63 -0.86 8.24
CA THR A 91 9.95 0.02 9.37
C THR A 91 9.73 1.47 8.97
N THR A 92 9.71 2.36 9.95
CA THR A 92 9.63 3.80 9.68
C THR A 92 10.86 4.36 8.93
N GLN A 93 11.97 3.62 8.90
CA GLN A 93 13.20 3.99 8.18
C GLN A 93 13.20 3.54 6.73
N ASN A 94 12.53 2.43 6.38
CA ASN A 94 12.52 1.90 5.02
C ASN A 94 11.23 2.21 4.23
N CYS A 95 10.28 2.89 4.85
CA CYS A 95 9.03 3.36 4.22
C CYS A 95 9.03 4.88 4.04
N TYR A 96 8.16 5.36 3.16
CA TYR A 96 7.75 6.74 3.11
C TYR A 96 6.59 6.96 4.09
N ILE A 97 6.78 7.85 5.06
CA ILE A 97 5.78 8.16 6.07
C ILE A 97 5.08 9.45 5.72
N SER A 98 3.76 9.44 5.82
CA SER A 98 2.92 10.62 5.61
C SER A 98 1.75 10.61 6.59
N ASN A 99 0.99 11.70 6.59
CA ASN A 99 -0.20 11.82 7.41
C ASN A 99 -1.30 12.59 6.68
N THR A 100 -2.53 12.40 7.11
CA THR A 100 -3.66 13.21 6.67
C THR A 100 -3.64 14.57 7.36
N SER A 101 -4.26 15.60 6.76
CA SER A 101 -4.29 16.98 7.31
C SER A 101 -4.92 17.11 8.70
N GLY A 102 -5.67 16.09 9.14
CA GLY A 102 -6.32 16.13 10.46
C GLY A 102 -7.42 17.17 10.59
N SER A 103 -8.01 17.64 9.50
CA SER A 103 -9.08 18.66 9.50
C SER A 103 -10.29 18.30 10.37
N THR A 104 -10.49 17.01 10.66
CA THR A 104 -11.55 16.49 11.52
C THR A 104 -11.06 16.00 12.89
N GLY A 105 -9.86 16.41 13.35
CA GLY A 105 -9.28 16.01 14.61
C GLY A 105 -7.87 15.40 14.45
N ILE A 106 -7.63 14.24 15.05
CA ILE A 106 -6.30 13.60 15.10
C ILE A 106 -5.88 13.15 13.68
N PRO A 107 -4.68 13.53 13.19
CA PRO A 107 -4.15 13.06 11.91
C PRO A 107 -3.99 11.53 11.90
N LEU A 108 -4.24 10.93 10.75
CA LEU A 108 -3.90 9.53 10.50
C LEU A 108 -2.50 9.46 9.89
N TYR A 109 -1.59 8.77 10.55
CA TYR A 109 -0.27 8.44 10.01
C TYR A 109 -0.32 7.13 9.23
N PHE A 110 0.36 7.10 8.10
CA PHE A 110 0.44 5.91 7.27
C PHE A 110 1.81 5.80 6.59
N ALA A 111 2.17 4.57 6.24
CA ALA A 111 3.40 4.26 5.54
C ALA A 111 3.10 3.72 4.13
N LYS A 112 3.91 4.12 3.17
CA LYS A 112 3.97 3.53 1.84
C LYS A 112 5.35 2.92 1.65
N ASP A 113 5.43 1.73 1.07
CA ASP A 113 6.71 1.25 0.60
C ASP A 113 7.24 2.14 -0.56
N LYS A 114 8.52 2.01 -0.88
CA LYS A 114 9.15 2.86 -1.90
C LYS A 114 8.59 2.65 -3.29
N ASP A 115 8.20 1.43 -3.64
CA ASP A 115 7.61 1.11 -4.94
C ASP A 115 6.21 1.74 -5.03
N SER A 116 5.36 1.56 -4.02
CA SER A 116 4.02 2.19 -3.92
C SER A 116 4.08 3.71 -3.99
N HIS A 117 5.06 4.32 -3.31
CA HIS A 117 5.25 5.76 -3.35
C HIS A 117 5.65 6.24 -4.75
N ALA A 118 6.48 5.46 -5.48
CA ALA A 118 6.87 5.78 -6.85
C ALA A 118 5.68 5.83 -7.82
N PHE A 119 4.64 5.01 -7.62
CA PHE A 119 3.41 5.04 -8.43
C PHE A 119 2.53 6.28 -8.21
N SER A 120 2.74 7.03 -7.13
CA SER A 120 1.94 8.21 -6.79
C SER A 120 2.52 9.52 -7.34
N HIS A 121 3.56 9.46 -8.17
CA HIS A 121 4.25 10.58 -8.82
C HIS A 121 4.36 10.40 -10.34
#